data_f4c8beacf57ab31096869d5bc3ec5afd
#
_entry.id   f4c8beacf57ab31096869d5bc3ec5afd
#
_cell.length_a   1.000
_cell.length_b   1.000
_cell.length_c   1.000
_cell.angle_alpha   90.00
_cell.angle_beta   90.00
_cell.angle_gamma   90.00
#
_symmetry.space_group_name_H-M   'P 1'
#
loop_
_entity.id
_entity.type
_entity.pdbx_description
1 polymer ?
#
loop_
_entity_poly.entity_id
_entity_poly.type
_entity_poly.pdbx_seq_one_letter_code
_entity_poly.pdbx_strand_id
1 'polypeptide(L)'
;MNPLTPKFPHLLHGGDYNPDQWLDRPDILESDIRLMKEAHINCVSVAIFAWAKLEPEEGRYEFDWLEKVIDNLYENGIYTVLATPSGSKPLWMSEKYPEIRRVSASLHRDQSGGRHNHCYTSPVYREKVRLMNTALAQRFSKHPGVILWHLSNEYGGECCCPLCQAAFREWLKEKYGTLEALNHAWWNDFWAHTVTDWEQIHAPGPEGEDGAFIQHLDWKRFVTHQVVDFVKAERDAVKAVDPSIPCTTNFMYYHNDYNYFKFKDELDVICWDAYPQWRGGNNAKLASIYGLWHDAMRSIKRQPFLLMESTPSTANWWPVSKLKKPGQHRMSSMQAVAHGSNSVQYFQFRKSRGAFEKFHGAVVDHQGGTEPREFQDVKAMGQLLERIDAVTQSDVHAQVALVFDWENRWAIDDAQGPRNKGMHYVEQVQAHYRALWRMGISVDIVDEECDISGYKLVIAPMLYLLREGFEEKLKAFVDQGGTLIGTYHTGIVNDCDLTYLGGWPGAGLMEVFGVWNENIDALWDEERNTLQVGEASYETKDLCALIHPQGAQVLGTYGQDFYKGEAALTVNQYGKGQAYYIASFAEDSFYLDFYQKLAGELALPRALPQLPPEGV
;
A
#
# COMPACT_ATOMS: atom_id res chain seq x y z
N MET A 1 -8.96 21.91 -7.62
CA MET A 1 -9.21 20.53 -7.13
C MET A 1 -10.44 20.55 -6.22
N ASN A 2 -11.29 19.52 -6.24
CA ASN A 2 -12.39 19.42 -5.27
C ASN A 2 -11.81 18.98 -3.91
N PRO A 3 -12.27 19.57 -2.79
CA PRO A 3 -11.80 19.16 -1.47
C PRO A 3 -12.18 17.70 -1.18
N LEU A 4 -11.28 16.96 -0.51
CA LEU A 4 -11.51 15.55 -0.13
C LEU A 4 -12.70 15.39 0.82
N THR A 5 -12.90 16.39 1.69
CA THR A 5 -14.01 16.47 2.64
C THR A 5 -14.81 17.77 2.38
N PRO A 6 -15.82 17.76 1.49
CA PRO A 6 -16.50 18.98 1.04
C PRO A 6 -17.18 19.77 2.17
N LYS A 7 -17.66 19.09 3.23
CA LYS A 7 -18.28 19.75 4.39
C LYS A 7 -17.27 20.48 5.29
N PHE A 8 -15.98 20.08 5.23
CA PHE A 8 -14.88 20.68 5.99
C PHE A 8 -13.59 20.64 5.18
N PRO A 9 -13.36 21.62 4.27
CA PRO A 9 -12.27 21.59 3.29
C PRO A 9 -10.95 22.12 3.86
N HIS A 10 -10.53 21.60 5.00
CA HIS A 10 -9.33 21.99 5.73
C HIS A 10 -8.41 20.79 5.96
N LEU A 11 -7.16 21.07 6.36
CA LEU A 11 -6.27 20.02 6.87
C LEU A 11 -6.89 19.36 8.12
N LEU A 12 -7.03 18.05 8.09
CA LEU A 12 -7.56 17.29 9.22
C LEU A 12 -6.46 17.01 10.23
N HIS A 13 -6.74 17.28 11.50
CA HIS A 13 -5.87 16.98 12.63
C HIS A 13 -6.65 16.30 13.73
N GLY A 14 -6.23 15.10 14.12
CA GLY A 14 -6.92 14.34 15.16
C GLY A 14 -6.56 12.87 15.18
N GLY A 15 -7.54 12.00 15.08
CA GLY A 15 -7.29 10.55 15.04
C GLY A 15 -8.42 9.73 15.64
N ASP A 16 -8.13 8.49 15.95
CA ASP A 16 -9.10 7.54 16.47
C ASP A 16 -9.52 7.90 17.88
N TYR A 17 -10.81 8.08 18.05
CA TYR A 17 -11.43 8.34 19.31
C TYR A 17 -12.43 7.22 19.66
N ASN A 18 -12.20 6.55 20.78
CA ASN A 18 -12.95 5.38 21.21
C ASN A 18 -13.78 5.69 22.48
N PRO A 19 -14.81 6.57 22.41
CA PRO A 19 -15.63 6.96 23.57
C PRO A 19 -16.45 5.81 24.13
N ASP A 20 -16.73 4.78 23.31
CA ASP A 20 -17.41 3.54 23.71
C ASP A 20 -16.72 2.81 24.88
N GLN A 21 -15.41 3.03 25.06
CA GLN A 21 -14.63 2.50 26.21
C GLN A 21 -14.84 3.28 27.50
N TRP A 22 -15.47 4.47 27.46
CA TRP A 22 -15.55 5.44 28.55
C TRP A 22 -16.96 5.93 28.86
N LEU A 23 -18.01 5.24 28.35
CA LEU A 23 -19.40 5.68 28.51
C LEU A 23 -19.86 5.75 29.98
N ASP A 24 -19.21 5.01 30.88
CA ASP A 24 -19.43 5.03 32.33
C ASP A 24 -18.58 6.12 33.06
N ARG A 25 -17.82 6.91 32.29
CA ARG A 25 -16.89 7.95 32.80
C ARG A 25 -17.13 9.30 32.13
N PRO A 26 -18.25 9.97 32.45
CA PRO A 26 -18.57 11.29 31.86
C PRO A 26 -17.49 12.34 32.12
N ASP A 27 -16.79 12.25 33.24
CA ASP A 27 -15.65 13.12 33.59
C ASP A 27 -14.51 13.01 32.54
N ILE A 28 -14.28 11.81 32.00
CA ILE A 28 -13.28 11.59 30.96
C ILE A 28 -13.77 12.18 29.65
N LEU A 29 -15.02 11.92 29.24
CA LEU A 29 -15.58 12.44 28.00
C LEU A 29 -15.60 13.98 27.97
N GLU A 30 -15.93 14.64 29.07
CA GLU A 30 -15.83 16.11 29.19
C GLU A 30 -14.38 16.61 29.12
N SER A 31 -13.46 15.91 29.80
CA SER A 31 -12.03 16.20 29.73
C SER A 31 -11.49 16.06 28.31
N ASP A 32 -11.95 15.05 27.56
CA ASP A 32 -11.48 14.78 26.19
C ASP A 32 -11.79 15.94 25.25
N ILE A 33 -13.00 16.51 25.30
CA ILE A 33 -13.37 17.69 24.49
C ILE A 33 -12.44 18.88 24.80
N ARG A 34 -12.18 19.14 26.06
CA ARG A 34 -11.27 20.22 26.48
C ARG A 34 -9.86 19.99 25.95
N LEU A 35 -9.34 18.75 26.07
CA LEU A 35 -8.00 18.38 25.63
C LEU A 35 -7.88 18.38 24.10
N MET A 36 -8.92 17.97 23.36
CA MET A 36 -8.98 18.07 21.90
C MET A 36 -8.83 19.52 21.45
N LYS A 37 -9.58 20.43 22.05
CA LYS A 37 -9.49 21.87 21.73
C LYS A 37 -8.11 22.44 22.06
N GLU A 38 -7.52 22.05 23.18
CA GLU A 38 -6.17 22.49 23.55
C GLU A 38 -5.09 21.95 22.62
N ALA A 39 -5.27 20.73 22.09
CA ALA A 39 -4.38 20.11 21.12
C ALA A 39 -4.62 20.57 19.67
N HIS A 40 -5.55 21.50 19.42
CA HIS A 40 -5.97 21.92 18.07
C HIS A 40 -6.48 20.78 17.21
N ILE A 41 -7.19 19.81 17.81
CA ILE A 41 -7.87 18.73 17.12
C ILE A 41 -9.15 19.28 16.49
N ASN A 42 -9.35 19.04 15.19
CA ASN A 42 -10.52 19.48 14.43
C ASN A 42 -11.34 18.32 13.85
N CYS A 43 -10.83 17.09 13.92
CA CYS A 43 -11.50 15.91 13.37
C CYS A 43 -11.12 14.66 14.15
N VAL A 44 -12.06 13.74 14.38
CA VAL A 44 -11.79 12.43 14.98
C VAL A 44 -12.57 11.32 14.27
N SER A 45 -11.97 10.13 14.20
CA SER A 45 -12.65 8.92 13.75
C SER A 45 -13.33 8.23 14.93
N VAL A 46 -14.61 7.90 14.80
CA VAL A 46 -15.39 7.27 15.88
C VAL A 46 -16.09 6.00 15.42
N ALA A 47 -16.39 5.12 16.38
CA ALA A 47 -17.16 3.89 16.21
C ALA A 47 -16.45 2.76 15.44
N ILE A 48 -15.13 2.83 15.19
CA ILE A 48 -14.38 1.89 14.35
C ILE A 48 -14.59 0.42 14.80
N PHE A 49 -14.54 0.14 16.10
CA PHE A 49 -14.72 -1.20 16.67
C PHE A 49 -15.92 -1.31 17.61
N ALA A 50 -16.87 -0.37 17.52
CA ALA A 50 -17.94 -0.23 18.48
C ALA A 50 -19.18 -1.10 18.21
N TRP A 51 -19.15 -2.08 17.27
CA TRP A 51 -20.34 -2.83 16.87
C TRP A 51 -21.11 -3.42 18.04
N ALA A 52 -20.43 -4.02 19.01
CA ALA A 52 -21.10 -4.60 20.20
C ALA A 52 -21.84 -3.57 21.08
N LYS A 53 -21.46 -2.28 21.03
CA LYS A 53 -22.16 -1.18 21.69
C LYS A 53 -23.27 -0.59 20.82
N LEU A 54 -23.12 -0.68 19.50
CA LEU A 54 -24.12 -0.20 18.54
C LEU A 54 -25.24 -1.21 18.34
N GLU A 55 -24.95 -2.51 18.48
CA GLU A 55 -25.90 -3.61 18.36
C GLU A 55 -25.58 -4.69 19.41
N PRO A 56 -25.94 -4.47 20.69
CA PRO A 56 -25.66 -5.41 21.79
C PRO A 56 -26.36 -6.76 21.63
N GLU A 57 -27.49 -6.80 20.94
CA GLU A 57 -28.24 -7.98 20.54
C GLU A 57 -28.70 -7.83 19.10
N GLU A 58 -28.83 -8.92 18.38
CA GLU A 58 -29.22 -8.89 16.98
C GLU A 58 -30.50 -8.09 16.71
N GLY A 59 -30.39 -7.08 15.85
CA GLY A 59 -31.48 -6.19 15.46
C GLY A 59 -31.85 -5.12 16.49
N ARG A 60 -31.17 -5.05 17.64
CA ARG A 60 -31.38 -4.01 18.65
C ARG A 60 -30.27 -2.97 18.54
N TYR A 61 -30.56 -1.88 17.85
CA TYR A 61 -29.59 -0.78 17.64
C TYR A 61 -29.68 0.23 18.77
N GLU A 62 -28.51 0.62 19.32
CA GLU A 62 -28.35 1.60 20.39
C GLU A 62 -27.42 2.73 19.93
N PHE A 63 -27.97 3.69 19.20
CA PHE A 63 -27.22 4.80 18.59
C PHE A 63 -27.23 6.09 19.41
N ASP A 64 -28.05 6.21 20.45
CA ASP A 64 -28.23 7.47 21.20
C ASP A 64 -26.96 7.95 21.91
N TRP A 65 -26.12 7.03 22.35
CA TRP A 65 -24.83 7.40 22.91
C TRP A 65 -23.87 7.99 21.86
N LEU A 66 -23.87 7.40 20.67
CA LEU A 66 -23.03 7.86 19.57
C LEU A 66 -23.49 9.22 19.04
N GLU A 67 -24.81 9.44 18.94
CA GLU A 67 -25.37 10.74 18.56
C GLU A 67 -24.94 11.83 19.53
N LYS A 68 -25.07 11.60 20.85
CA LYS A 68 -24.60 12.55 21.87
C LYS A 68 -23.11 12.86 21.77
N VAL A 69 -22.28 11.87 21.42
CA VAL A 69 -20.86 12.07 21.19
C VAL A 69 -20.61 12.96 19.97
N ILE A 70 -21.27 12.66 18.85
CA ILE A 70 -21.12 13.41 17.59
C ILE A 70 -21.65 14.83 17.74
N ASP A 71 -22.80 15.03 18.40
CA ASP A 71 -23.36 16.35 18.73
C ASP A 71 -22.36 17.18 19.53
N ASN A 72 -21.83 16.60 20.62
CA ASN A 72 -20.88 17.30 21.52
C ASN A 72 -19.57 17.64 20.79
N LEU A 73 -19.05 16.76 19.95
CA LEU A 73 -17.88 17.03 19.10
C LEU A 73 -18.17 18.23 18.19
N TYR A 74 -19.28 18.18 17.45
CA TYR A 74 -19.65 19.23 16.48
C TYR A 74 -19.90 20.58 17.14
N GLU A 75 -20.60 20.63 18.27
CA GLU A 75 -20.82 21.85 19.06
C GLU A 75 -19.52 22.52 19.52
N ASN A 76 -18.46 21.72 19.65
CA ASN A 76 -17.11 22.19 19.99
C ASN A 76 -16.17 22.39 18.79
N GLY A 77 -16.70 22.35 17.55
CA GLY A 77 -15.95 22.60 16.33
C GLY A 77 -15.06 21.41 15.89
N ILE A 78 -15.36 20.20 16.38
CA ILE A 78 -14.66 18.98 16.03
C ILE A 78 -15.55 18.12 15.11
N TYR A 79 -15.07 17.82 13.93
CA TYR A 79 -15.80 17.05 12.93
C TYR A 79 -15.56 15.54 13.09
N THR A 80 -16.43 14.76 12.50
CA THR A 80 -16.43 13.30 12.66
C THR A 80 -16.17 12.60 11.33
N VAL A 81 -15.19 11.72 11.31
CA VAL A 81 -15.08 10.60 10.38
C VAL A 81 -15.84 9.43 11.03
N LEU A 82 -16.97 9.05 10.47
CA LEU A 82 -17.81 8.02 11.07
C LEU A 82 -17.48 6.66 10.46
N ALA A 83 -17.06 5.72 11.32
CA ALA A 83 -16.70 4.39 10.86
C ALA A 83 -17.90 3.44 10.78
N THR A 84 -17.86 2.54 9.79
CA THR A 84 -18.65 1.30 9.79
C THR A 84 -17.87 0.24 10.59
N PRO A 85 -18.48 -0.45 11.58
CA PRO A 85 -17.70 -1.21 12.56
C PRO A 85 -17.36 -2.64 12.13
N SER A 86 -17.36 -2.94 10.84
CA SER A 86 -17.23 -4.31 10.31
C SER A 86 -15.85 -4.95 10.55
N GLY A 87 -14.83 -4.19 10.90
CA GLY A 87 -13.51 -4.72 11.24
C GLY A 87 -13.51 -5.63 12.48
N SER A 88 -14.50 -5.47 13.40
CA SER A 88 -14.61 -6.28 14.60
C SER A 88 -16.08 -6.56 14.94
N LYS A 89 -16.50 -7.80 14.73
CA LYS A 89 -17.89 -8.23 14.95
C LYS A 89 -18.18 -8.57 16.42
N PRO A 90 -19.43 -8.41 16.89
CA PRO A 90 -19.85 -8.83 18.23
C PRO A 90 -19.69 -10.32 18.45
N LEU A 91 -19.43 -10.73 19.69
CA LEU A 91 -19.31 -12.15 20.05
C LEU A 91 -20.61 -12.93 19.82
N TRP A 92 -21.78 -12.31 20.10
CA TRP A 92 -23.08 -12.96 19.85
C TRP A 92 -23.24 -13.40 18.38
N MET A 93 -22.70 -12.61 17.43
CA MET A 93 -22.74 -12.93 16.02
C MET A 93 -21.86 -14.14 15.68
N SER A 94 -20.65 -14.21 16.25
CA SER A 94 -19.76 -15.35 16.08
C SER A 94 -20.30 -16.65 16.65
N GLU A 95 -21.06 -16.58 17.76
CA GLU A 95 -21.69 -17.74 18.39
C GLU A 95 -22.95 -18.21 17.65
N LYS A 96 -23.78 -17.26 17.19
CA LYS A 96 -25.00 -17.57 16.47
C LYS A 96 -24.75 -18.07 15.04
N TYR A 97 -23.71 -17.54 14.40
CA TYR A 97 -23.34 -17.80 13.00
C TYR A 97 -21.86 -18.21 12.89
N PRO A 98 -21.46 -19.39 13.42
CA PRO A 98 -20.04 -19.78 13.47
C PRO A 98 -19.38 -19.90 12.09
N GLU A 99 -20.17 -20.09 11.03
CA GLU A 99 -19.70 -20.15 9.64
C GLU A 99 -19.14 -18.83 9.11
N ILE A 100 -19.47 -17.70 9.74
CA ILE A 100 -18.91 -16.38 9.35
C ILE A 100 -17.45 -16.24 9.74
N ARG A 101 -16.95 -17.06 10.66
CA ARG A 101 -15.56 -16.99 11.10
C ARG A 101 -14.64 -17.49 9.99
N ARG A 102 -13.53 -16.80 9.83
CA ARG A 102 -12.49 -17.12 8.85
C ARG A 102 -11.97 -18.55 9.01
N VAL A 103 -11.55 -19.13 7.90
CA VAL A 103 -10.82 -20.41 7.86
C VAL A 103 -9.44 -20.13 7.26
N SER A 104 -8.39 -20.51 7.96
CA SER A 104 -7.00 -20.35 7.53
C SER A 104 -6.65 -21.28 6.35
N ALA A 105 -5.47 -21.10 5.75
CA ALA A 105 -4.97 -21.96 4.70
C ALA A 105 -4.77 -23.42 5.18
N SER A 106 -4.49 -23.63 6.48
CA SER A 106 -4.45 -24.98 7.10
C SER A 106 -5.84 -25.56 7.42
N LEU A 107 -6.90 -24.94 6.90
CA LEU A 107 -8.31 -25.33 7.04
C LEU A 107 -8.85 -25.32 8.49
N HIS A 108 -8.21 -24.58 9.38
CA HIS A 108 -8.69 -24.37 10.74
C HIS A 108 -9.56 -23.11 10.80
N ARG A 109 -10.73 -23.23 11.43
CA ARG A 109 -11.63 -22.11 11.67
C ARG A 109 -11.14 -21.29 12.85
N ASP A 110 -11.03 -19.97 12.66
CA ASP A 110 -10.64 -19.03 13.69
C ASP A 110 -11.60 -19.05 14.89
N GLN A 111 -11.05 -18.81 16.08
CA GLN A 111 -11.85 -18.59 17.27
C GLN A 111 -12.41 -17.17 17.30
N SER A 112 -13.43 -16.95 18.16
CA SER A 112 -13.96 -15.62 18.42
C SER A 112 -12.94 -14.75 19.17
N GLY A 113 -13.07 -13.42 19.06
CA GLY A 113 -12.33 -12.45 19.87
C GLY A 113 -11.16 -11.74 19.20
N GLY A 114 -10.78 -12.12 17.97
CA GLY A 114 -9.88 -11.32 17.12
C GLY A 114 -10.63 -10.35 16.21
N ARG A 115 -9.98 -9.28 15.78
CA ARG A 115 -10.47 -8.46 14.66
C ARG A 115 -10.14 -9.14 13.32
N HIS A 116 -10.87 -8.81 12.25
CA HIS A 116 -10.70 -9.34 10.89
C HIS A 116 -10.74 -10.88 10.77
N ASN A 117 -11.36 -11.57 11.72
CA ASN A 117 -11.53 -13.02 11.69
C ASN A 117 -12.86 -13.46 11.10
N HIS A 118 -13.33 -12.77 10.06
CA HIS A 118 -14.58 -13.05 9.36
C HIS A 118 -14.31 -13.33 7.87
N CYS A 119 -15.28 -14.00 7.24
CA CYS A 119 -15.24 -14.35 5.83
C CYS A 119 -15.95 -13.28 4.99
N TYR A 120 -15.24 -12.63 4.09
CA TYR A 120 -15.80 -11.62 3.17
C TYR A 120 -16.82 -12.20 2.16
N THR A 121 -16.79 -13.51 1.92
CA THR A 121 -17.72 -14.20 1.02
C THR A 121 -19.01 -14.61 1.72
N SER A 122 -19.04 -14.65 3.06
CA SER A 122 -20.22 -15.10 3.81
C SER A 122 -21.45 -14.23 3.56
N PRO A 123 -22.55 -14.78 3.01
CA PRO A 123 -23.77 -14.02 2.77
C PRO A 123 -24.40 -13.52 4.08
N VAL A 124 -24.29 -14.29 5.17
CA VAL A 124 -24.78 -13.88 6.49
C VAL A 124 -24.01 -12.66 6.99
N TYR A 125 -22.67 -12.68 6.92
CA TYR A 125 -21.86 -11.55 7.37
C TYR A 125 -22.13 -10.30 6.54
N ARG A 126 -22.16 -10.42 5.22
CA ARG A 126 -22.49 -9.33 4.28
C ARG A 126 -23.85 -8.71 4.58
N GLU A 127 -24.87 -9.52 4.86
CA GLU A 127 -26.19 -9.00 5.21
C GLU A 127 -26.18 -8.24 6.54
N LYS A 128 -25.48 -8.75 7.58
CA LYS A 128 -25.35 -8.03 8.86
C LYS A 128 -24.61 -6.70 8.70
N VAL A 129 -23.53 -6.68 7.93
CA VAL A 129 -22.80 -5.46 7.60
C VAL A 129 -23.70 -4.47 6.85
N ARG A 130 -24.41 -4.92 5.83
CA ARG A 130 -25.34 -4.08 5.06
C ARG A 130 -26.40 -3.43 5.96
N LEU A 131 -27.01 -4.22 6.86
CA LEU A 131 -28.04 -3.72 7.79
C LEU A 131 -27.46 -2.66 8.74
N MET A 132 -26.31 -2.94 9.36
CA MET A 132 -25.62 -1.99 10.26
C MET A 132 -25.26 -0.70 9.54
N ASN A 133 -24.61 -0.79 8.37
CA ASN A 133 -24.16 0.38 7.60
C ASN A 133 -25.35 1.21 7.12
N THR A 134 -26.44 0.58 6.68
CA THR A 134 -27.67 1.27 6.31
C THR A 134 -28.29 2.00 7.51
N ALA A 135 -28.35 1.35 8.68
CA ALA A 135 -28.93 1.95 9.90
C ALA A 135 -28.09 3.16 10.38
N LEU A 136 -26.75 3.04 10.36
CA LEU A 136 -25.85 4.15 10.66
C LEU A 136 -26.04 5.31 9.68
N ALA A 137 -26.10 5.01 8.39
CA ALA A 137 -26.29 6.04 7.36
C ALA A 137 -27.64 6.75 7.51
N GLN A 138 -28.74 6.03 7.77
CA GLN A 138 -30.06 6.60 8.01
C GLN A 138 -30.08 7.54 9.22
N ARG A 139 -29.33 7.22 10.28
CA ARG A 139 -29.27 8.05 11.49
C ARG A 139 -28.38 9.26 11.32
N PHE A 140 -27.18 9.11 10.70
CA PHE A 140 -26.10 10.08 10.82
C PHE A 140 -25.74 10.84 9.53
N SER A 141 -26.15 10.41 8.33
CA SER A 141 -25.74 11.05 7.08
C SER A 141 -26.13 12.53 7.00
N LYS A 142 -27.24 12.91 7.64
CA LYS A 142 -27.70 14.32 7.65
C LYS A 142 -27.06 15.17 8.74
N HIS A 143 -26.27 14.57 9.62
CA HIS A 143 -25.59 15.31 10.67
C HIS A 143 -24.49 16.19 10.06
N PRO A 144 -24.46 17.52 10.36
CA PRO A 144 -23.52 18.43 9.72
C PRO A 144 -22.06 18.14 10.11
N GLY A 145 -21.82 17.56 11.27
CA GLY A 145 -20.49 17.17 11.76
C GLY A 145 -19.90 15.93 11.11
N VAL A 146 -20.71 15.09 10.42
CA VAL A 146 -20.21 13.90 9.75
C VAL A 146 -19.71 14.28 8.35
N ILE A 147 -18.41 14.15 8.12
CA ILE A 147 -17.72 14.64 6.92
C ILE A 147 -17.18 13.55 5.99
N LEU A 148 -16.99 12.33 6.51
CA LEU A 148 -16.38 11.21 5.79
C LEU A 148 -16.88 9.88 6.40
N TRP A 149 -17.15 8.88 5.57
CA TRP A 149 -17.33 7.50 5.99
C TRP A 149 -16.00 6.76 6.00
N HIS A 150 -15.65 6.15 7.12
CA HIS A 150 -14.55 5.20 7.23
C HIS A 150 -15.11 3.78 7.16
N LEU A 151 -14.98 3.13 6.00
CA LEU A 151 -15.48 1.77 5.80
C LEU A 151 -14.56 0.78 6.49
N SER A 152 -15.07 0.05 7.49
CA SER A 152 -14.29 -0.92 8.27
C SER A 152 -13.03 -0.30 8.91
N ASN A 153 -11.93 -1.05 8.87
CA ASN A 153 -10.58 -0.64 9.25
C ASN A 153 -9.58 -1.67 8.74
N GLU A 154 -8.52 -1.26 8.04
CA GLU A 154 -7.39 -2.11 7.68
C GLU A 154 -7.81 -3.50 7.19
N TYR A 155 -8.61 -3.59 6.13
CA TYR A 155 -9.01 -4.88 5.58
C TYR A 155 -7.79 -5.79 5.41
N GLY A 156 -7.95 -7.09 5.64
CA GLY A 156 -6.83 -7.99 5.50
C GLY A 156 -7.18 -9.46 5.70
N GLY A 157 -6.26 -10.28 5.26
CA GLY A 157 -6.29 -11.72 5.38
C GLY A 157 -7.22 -12.42 4.38
N GLU A 158 -6.90 -13.65 4.11
CA GLU A 158 -7.64 -14.56 3.23
C GLU A 158 -8.52 -15.51 4.04
N CYS A 159 -9.50 -16.12 3.38
CA CYS A 159 -10.36 -17.13 3.98
C CYS A 159 -10.49 -18.33 3.03
N CYS A 160 -10.07 -19.51 3.50
CA CYS A 160 -10.10 -20.75 2.73
C CYS A 160 -11.33 -21.64 3.04
N CYS A 161 -12.44 -21.04 3.50
CA CYS A 161 -13.66 -21.77 3.80
C CYS A 161 -14.34 -22.30 2.51
N PRO A 162 -15.26 -23.27 2.62
CA PRO A 162 -15.96 -23.82 1.45
C PRO A 162 -16.64 -22.77 0.56
N LEU A 163 -17.17 -21.67 1.15
CA LEU A 163 -17.78 -20.58 0.39
C LEU A 163 -16.73 -19.85 -0.47
N CYS A 164 -15.56 -19.55 0.09
CA CYS A 164 -14.49 -18.90 -0.65
C CYS A 164 -13.91 -19.80 -1.74
N GLN A 165 -13.76 -21.10 -1.47
CA GLN A 165 -13.31 -22.05 -2.49
C GLN A 165 -14.30 -22.19 -3.63
N ALA A 166 -15.60 -22.24 -3.35
CA ALA A 166 -16.62 -22.25 -4.38
C ALA A 166 -16.62 -20.94 -5.20
N ALA A 167 -16.51 -19.79 -4.54
CA ALA A 167 -16.42 -18.49 -5.21
C ALA A 167 -15.14 -18.36 -6.06
N PHE A 168 -14.02 -18.94 -5.61
CA PHE A 168 -12.78 -18.99 -6.40
C PHE A 168 -12.96 -19.78 -7.70
N ARG A 169 -13.63 -20.94 -7.64
CA ARG A 169 -13.94 -21.72 -8.84
C ARG A 169 -14.82 -20.97 -9.82
N GLU A 170 -15.85 -20.25 -9.34
CA GLU A 170 -16.68 -19.41 -10.23
C GLU A 170 -15.85 -18.27 -10.86
N TRP A 171 -15.02 -17.59 -10.07
CA TRP A 171 -14.11 -16.57 -10.59
C TRP A 171 -13.15 -17.11 -11.66
N LEU A 172 -12.60 -18.32 -11.47
CA LEU A 172 -11.77 -18.99 -12.48
C LEU A 172 -12.56 -19.35 -13.74
N LYS A 173 -13.83 -19.77 -13.60
CA LYS A 173 -14.69 -20.03 -14.77
C LYS A 173 -14.94 -18.76 -15.56
N GLU A 174 -15.13 -17.62 -14.90
CA GLU A 174 -15.27 -16.32 -15.58
C GLU A 174 -13.97 -15.93 -16.29
N LYS A 175 -12.83 -16.13 -15.64
CA LYS A 175 -11.51 -15.78 -16.21
C LYS A 175 -11.10 -16.66 -17.39
N TYR A 176 -11.24 -17.97 -17.28
CA TYR A 176 -10.70 -18.92 -18.25
C TYR A 176 -11.75 -19.56 -19.18
N GLY A 177 -13.01 -19.55 -18.79
CA GLY A 177 -14.10 -20.13 -19.55
C GLY A 177 -14.16 -21.66 -19.52
N THR A 178 -13.05 -22.35 -19.78
CA THR A 178 -12.97 -23.81 -19.85
C THR A 178 -11.82 -24.38 -19.04
N LEU A 179 -11.93 -25.65 -18.62
CA LEU A 179 -10.83 -26.36 -17.97
C LEU A 179 -9.61 -26.53 -18.87
N GLU A 180 -9.82 -26.66 -20.19
CA GLU A 180 -8.73 -26.74 -21.15
C GLU A 180 -7.90 -25.45 -21.18
N ALA A 181 -8.57 -24.29 -21.22
CA ALA A 181 -7.90 -22.99 -21.17
C ALA A 181 -7.17 -22.77 -19.83
N LEU A 182 -7.78 -23.15 -18.71
CA LEU A 182 -7.16 -23.09 -17.38
C LEU A 182 -5.93 -23.98 -17.31
N ASN A 183 -6.03 -25.26 -17.73
CA ASN A 183 -4.92 -26.20 -17.69
C ASN A 183 -3.74 -25.72 -18.55
N HIS A 184 -4.04 -25.11 -19.71
CA HIS A 184 -3.00 -24.52 -20.55
C HIS A 184 -2.33 -23.30 -19.86
N ALA A 185 -3.12 -22.39 -19.31
CA ALA A 185 -2.62 -21.21 -18.63
C ALA A 185 -1.84 -21.53 -17.35
N TRP A 186 -2.23 -22.57 -16.63
CA TRP A 186 -1.57 -23.02 -15.42
C TRP A 186 -0.41 -23.98 -15.66
N TRP A 187 -0.18 -24.39 -16.90
CA TRP A 187 0.82 -25.38 -17.31
C TRP A 187 0.67 -26.72 -16.58
N ASN A 188 -0.56 -27.19 -16.41
CA ASN A 188 -0.93 -28.32 -15.56
C ASN A 188 -0.47 -29.71 -16.08
N ASP A 189 0.13 -29.77 -17.26
CA ASP A 189 0.81 -30.98 -17.74
C ASP A 189 2.06 -31.30 -16.90
N PHE A 190 2.61 -30.29 -16.22
CA PHE A 190 3.74 -30.50 -15.31
C PHE A 190 3.28 -31.26 -14.06
N TRP A 191 3.99 -32.32 -13.70
CA TRP A 191 3.70 -33.21 -12.57
C TRP A 191 2.28 -33.78 -12.53
N ALA A 192 1.61 -33.92 -13.69
CA ALA A 192 0.26 -34.45 -13.80
C ALA A 192 -0.81 -33.66 -13.00
N HIS A 193 -0.69 -32.35 -12.95
CA HIS A 193 -1.64 -31.47 -12.29
C HIS A 193 -2.89 -31.14 -13.14
N THR A 194 -3.08 -31.82 -14.30
CA THR A 194 -4.21 -31.59 -15.20
C THR A 194 -5.53 -31.72 -14.47
N VAL A 195 -6.29 -30.62 -14.40
CA VAL A 195 -7.61 -30.55 -13.80
C VAL A 195 -8.66 -31.07 -14.77
N THR A 196 -9.49 -32.03 -14.34
CA THR A 196 -10.56 -32.62 -15.16
C THR A 196 -11.97 -32.26 -14.65
N ASP A 197 -12.07 -31.68 -13.46
CA ASP A 197 -13.29 -31.16 -12.86
C ASP A 197 -12.97 -29.93 -12.02
N TRP A 198 -13.80 -28.88 -12.09
CA TRP A 198 -13.63 -27.66 -11.33
C TRP A 198 -13.56 -27.91 -9.81
N GLU A 199 -14.23 -28.94 -9.31
CA GLU A 199 -14.23 -29.30 -7.88
C GLU A 199 -12.86 -29.82 -7.39
N GLN A 200 -11.93 -30.13 -8.28
CA GLN A 200 -10.55 -30.50 -7.92
C GLN A 200 -9.68 -29.28 -7.56
N ILE A 201 -10.17 -28.06 -7.85
CA ILE A 201 -9.42 -26.83 -7.54
C ILE A 201 -9.76 -26.38 -6.13
N HIS A 202 -8.74 -26.20 -5.32
CA HIS A 202 -8.81 -25.75 -3.93
C HIS A 202 -8.00 -24.47 -3.72
N ALA A 203 -8.23 -23.78 -2.58
CA ALA A 203 -7.33 -22.73 -2.13
C ALA A 203 -5.93 -23.30 -1.89
N PRO A 204 -4.84 -22.55 -2.16
CA PRO A 204 -3.48 -23.00 -1.85
C PRO A 204 -3.31 -23.36 -0.38
N GLY A 205 -2.57 -24.42 -0.11
CA GLY A 205 -2.24 -24.87 1.25
C GLY A 205 -1.15 -24.00 1.89
N PRO A 206 -0.94 -24.11 3.22
CA PRO A 206 0.03 -23.32 3.95
C PRO A 206 1.49 -23.72 3.66
N GLU A 207 1.70 -24.94 3.22
CA GLU A 207 3.02 -25.47 2.87
C GLU A 207 3.45 -25.06 1.45
N GLY A 208 2.54 -24.43 0.70
CA GLY A 208 2.66 -24.22 -0.72
C GLY A 208 2.51 -25.53 -1.49
N GLU A 209 1.98 -25.44 -2.68
CA GLU A 209 1.92 -26.57 -3.61
C GLU A 209 3.05 -26.40 -4.61
N ASP A 210 4.13 -27.13 -4.44
CA ASP A 210 5.28 -27.05 -5.34
C ASP A 210 4.85 -27.16 -6.81
N GLY A 211 5.13 -26.14 -7.61
CA GLY A 211 4.77 -26.07 -9.02
C GLY A 211 3.38 -25.52 -9.34
N ALA A 212 2.65 -25.01 -8.35
CA ALA A 212 1.32 -24.41 -8.54
C ALA A 212 1.35 -22.86 -8.49
N PHE A 213 2.38 -22.21 -9.01
CA PHE A 213 2.63 -20.76 -8.87
C PHE A 213 1.49 -19.91 -9.41
N ILE A 214 0.97 -20.25 -10.59
CA ILE A 214 -0.15 -19.50 -11.16
C ILE A 214 -1.45 -19.68 -10.35
N GLN A 215 -1.64 -20.82 -9.68
CA GLN A 215 -2.75 -21.02 -8.76
C GLN A 215 -2.62 -20.09 -7.54
N HIS A 216 -1.41 -19.89 -7.00
CA HIS A 216 -1.14 -18.93 -5.93
C HIS A 216 -1.42 -17.50 -6.41
N LEU A 217 -0.94 -17.14 -7.58
CA LEU A 217 -1.16 -15.82 -8.18
C LEU A 217 -2.65 -15.55 -8.41
N ASP A 218 -3.38 -16.50 -8.98
CA ASP A 218 -4.82 -16.38 -9.20
C ASP A 218 -5.61 -16.36 -7.88
N TRP A 219 -5.15 -17.07 -6.86
CA TRP A 219 -5.73 -16.96 -5.53
C TRP A 219 -5.56 -15.56 -4.93
N LYS A 220 -4.39 -14.94 -5.05
CA LYS A 220 -4.14 -13.55 -4.62
C LYS A 220 -4.98 -12.54 -5.40
N ARG A 221 -5.15 -12.73 -6.70
CA ARG A 221 -6.06 -11.95 -7.55
C ARG A 221 -7.51 -12.08 -7.08
N PHE A 222 -7.94 -13.31 -6.80
CA PHE A 222 -9.27 -13.60 -6.26
C PHE A 222 -9.48 -12.98 -4.88
N VAL A 223 -8.52 -13.09 -3.97
CA VAL A 223 -8.59 -12.44 -2.64
C VAL A 223 -8.75 -10.92 -2.79
N THR A 224 -7.97 -10.31 -3.68
CA THR A 224 -8.12 -8.88 -4.01
C THR A 224 -9.54 -8.57 -4.48
N HIS A 225 -10.06 -9.34 -5.45
CA HIS A 225 -11.41 -9.19 -5.97
C HIS A 225 -12.46 -9.28 -4.84
N GLN A 226 -12.35 -10.26 -3.94
CA GLN A 226 -13.30 -10.44 -2.83
C GLN A 226 -13.30 -9.29 -1.83
N VAL A 227 -12.11 -8.76 -1.50
CA VAL A 227 -12.01 -7.62 -0.58
C VAL A 227 -12.57 -6.37 -1.24
N VAL A 228 -12.25 -6.09 -2.49
CA VAL A 228 -12.78 -4.95 -3.25
C VAL A 228 -14.30 -5.02 -3.37
N ASP A 229 -14.87 -6.19 -3.70
CA ASP A 229 -16.32 -6.39 -3.78
C ASP A 229 -17.01 -6.22 -2.41
N PHE A 230 -16.35 -6.63 -1.32
CA PHE A 230 -16.86 -6.39 0.02
C PHE A 230 -16.85 -4.90 0.38
N VAL A 231 -15.78 -4.17 0.10
CA VAL A 231 -15.69 -2.70 0.26
C VAL A 231 -16.76 -2.00 -0.54
N LYS A 232 -16.97 -2.42 -1.79
CA LYS A 232 -18.04 -1.92 -2.65
C LYS A 232 -19.42 -2.10 -2.00
N ALA A 233 -19.69 -3.28 -1.45
CA ALA A 233 -20.96 -3.55 -0.77
C ALA A 233 -21.17 -2.66 0.47
N GLU A 234 -20.11 -2.41 1.25
CA GLU A 234 -20.15 -1.49 2.38
C GLU A 234 -20.42 -0.05 1.95
N ARG A 235 -19.68 0.42 0.94
CA ARG A 235 -19.87 1.76 0.34
C ARG A 235 -21.30 1.92 -0.19
N ASP A 236 -21.78 0.97 -0.96
CA ASP A 236 -23.10 1.03 -1.59
C ASP A 236 -24.21 1.12 -0.54
N ALA A 237 -24.06 0.45 0.62
CA ALA A 237 -25.01 0.52 1.71
C ALA A 237 -25.13 1.94 2.30
N VAL A 238 -24.03 2.66 2.49
CA VAL A 238 -24.05 4.03 3.01
C VAL A 238 -24.43 5.04 1.94
N LYS A 239 -23.92 4.88 0.71
CA LYS A 239 -24.21 5.77 -0.43
C LYS A 239 -25.66 5.69 -0.92
N ALA A 240 -26.34 4.56 -0.73
CA ALA A 240 -27.78 4.44 -1.03
C ALA A 240 -28.64 5.36 -0.18
N VAL A 241 -28.17 5.74 1.01
CA VAL A 241 -28.86 6.68 1.91
C VAL A 241 -28.48 8.13 1.61
N ASP A 242 -27.18 8.40 1.47
CA ASP A 242 -26.66 9.72 1.11
C ASP A 242 -25.36 9.61 0.31
N PRO A 243 -25.41 9.83 -1.00
CA PRO A 243 -24.23 9.75 -1.86
C PRO A 243 -23.25 10.93 -1.69
N SER A 244 -23.63 11.99 -0.96
CA SER A 244 -22.84 13.23 -0.88
C SER A 244 -21.65 13.14 0.06
N ILE A 245 -21.67 12.22 1.04
CA ILE A 245 -20.56 12.03 1.97
C ILE A 245 -19.53 11.11 1.33
N PRO A 246 -18.27 11.52 1.19
CA PRO A 246 -17.23 10.64 0.65
C PRO A 246 -16.94 9.43 1.54
N CYS A 247 -16.42 8.35 0.92
CA CYS A 247 -16.04 7.12 1.58
C CYS A 247 -14.55 6.85 1.45
N THR A 248 -13.97 6.29 2.50
CA THR A 248 -12.59 5.83 2.55
C THR A 248 -12.47 4.52 3.34
N THR A 249 -11.30 3.90 3.27
CA THR A 249 -10.77 2.96 4.25
C THR A 249 -9.27 3.21 4.39
N ASN A 250 -8.67 2.81 5.51
CA ASN A 250 -7.24 2.95 5.73
C ASN A 250 -6.48 1.70 5.25
N PHE A 251 -5.39 1.92 4.51
CA PHE A 251 -4.47 0.88 4.08
C PHE A 251 -3.31 0.77 5.05
N MET A 252 -2.90 -0.46 5.33
CA MET A 252 -1.70 -0.74 6.14
C MET A 252 -0.42 -0.51 5.34
N TYR A 253 0.68 -0.28 6.06
CA TYR A 253 2.01 -0.28 5.46
C TYR A 253 2.27 -1.59 4.73
N TYR A 254 2.44 -1.52 3.39
CA TYR A 254 3.06 -2.55 2.60
C TYR A 254 2.50 -3.97 2.81
N HIS A 255 1.18 -4.07 2.93
CA HIS A 255 0.53 -5.36 3.10
C HIS A 255 0.61 -6.18 1.79
N ASN A 256 0.83 -7.51 1.89
CA ASN A 256 1.00 -8.37 0.72
C ASN A 256 -0.24 -9.18 0.35
N ASP A 257 -1.36 -8.97 1.02
CA ASP A 257 -2.54 -9.82 0.84
C ASP A 257 -3.36 -9.46 -0.40
N TYR A 258 -3.38 -8.17 -0.79
CA TYR A 258 -4.19 -7.69 -1.91
C TYR A 258 -3.60 -6.42 -2.54
N ASN A 259 -3.98 -6.17 -3.81
CA ASN A 259 -3.51 -5.05 -4.60
C ASN A 259 -4.30 -3.77 -4.32
N TYR A 260 -3.66 -2.73 -3.76
CA TYR A 260 -4.29 -1.46 -3.39
C TYR A 260 -4.79 -0.65 -4.58
N PHE A 261 -4.19 -0.76 -5.76
CA PHE A 261 -4.65 -0.05 -6.96
C PHE A 261 -6.07 -0.44 -7.38
N LYS A 262 -6.51 -1.65 -7.04
CA LYS A 262 -7.85 -2.15 -7.38
C LYS A 262 -8.99 -1.47 -6.60
N PHE A 263 -8.67 -0.66 -5.59
CA PHE A 263 -9.65 0.07 -4.78
C PHE A 263 -9.96 1.47 -5.32
N LYS A 264 -9.24 1.95 -6.33
CA LYS A 264 -9.33 3.34 -6.83
C LYS A 264 -10.74 3.79 -7.21
N ASP A 265 -11.55 2.88 -7.75
CA ASP A 265 -12.91 3.17 -8.23
C ASP A 265 -13.97 3.01 -7.14
N GLU A 266 -13.63 2.31 -6.05
CA GLU A 266 -14.56 2.03 -4.95
C GLU A 266 -14.45 3.03 -3.79
N LEU A 267 -13.35 3.76 -3.68
CA LEU A 267 -13.11 4.74 -2.63
C LEU A 267 -13.06 6.15 -3.21
N ASP A 268 -13.71 7.12 -2.56
CA ASP A 268 -13.61 8.53 -2.93
C ASP A 268 -12.25 9.12 -2.53
N VAL A 269 -11.72 8.71 -1.38
CA VAL A 269 -10.47 9.17 -0.80
C VAL A 269 -9.60 7.96 -0.44
N ILE A 270 -8.32 8.03 -0.71
CA ILE A 270 -7.34 7.03 -0.26
C ILE A 270 -6.78 7.47 1.09
N CYS A 271 -6.75 6.54 2.04
CA CYS A 271 -6.16 6.75 3.36
C CYS A 271 -5.19 5.61 3.70
N TRP A 272 -4.22 5.88 4.56
CA TRP A 272 -3.32 4.84 5.03
C TRP A 272 -2.72 5.15 6.41
N ASP A 273 -2.06 4.15 6.98
CA ASP A 273 -1.53 4.14 8.33
C ASP A 273 0.00 4.02 8.29
N ALA A 274 0.68 5.00 8.89
CA ALA A 274 2.13 5.10 8.83
C ALA A 274 2.75 5.08 10.24
N TYR A 275 3.47 4.01 10.54
CA TYR A 275 4.13 3.78 11.82
C TYR A 275 5.64 3.61 11.69
N PRO A 276 6.40 4.62 11.26
CA PRO A 276 7.84 4.50 11.07
C PRO A 276 8.55 4.23 12.40
N GLN A 277 9.34 3.15 12.42
CA GLN A 277 10.15 2.78 13.58
C GLN A 277 11.46 3.58 13.61
N TRP A 278 11.37 4.85 13.97
CA TRP A 278 12.52 5.72 14.09
C TRP A 278 13.58 5.19 15.06
N ARG A 279 14.85 5.49 14.79
CA ARG A 279 16.00 5.07 15.60
C ARG A 279 16.30 3.56 15.57
N GLY A 280 15.71 2.81 14.64
CA GLY A 280 16.02 1.41 14.37
C GLY A 280 17.20 1.18 13.43
N GLY A 281 17.80 2.26 12.88
CA GLY A 281 18.87 2.21 11.89
C GLY A 281 19.07 3.55 11.21
N ASN A 282 19.28 3.55 9.90
CA ASN A 282 19.42 4.77 9.09
C ASN A 282 18.05 5.45 8.92
N ASN A 283 17.85 6.59 9.60
CA ASN A 283 16.59 7.33 9.57
C ASN A 283 16.30 7.94 8.18
N ALA A 284 17.30 8.33 7.41
CA ALA A 284 17.09 8.87 6.05
C ALA A 284 16.58 7.76 5.10
N LYS A 285 17.14 6.55 5.22
CA LYS A 285 16.63 5.38 4.50
C LYS A 285 15.18 5.08 4.90
N LEU A 286 14.86 5.10 6.20
CA LEU A 286 13.50 4.90 6.70
C LEU A 286 12.54 5.97 6.17
N ALA A 287 12.95 7.25 6.20
CA ALA A 287 12.15 8.36 5.68
C ALA A 287 11.84 8.17 4.18
N SER A 288 12.82 7.76 3.37
CA SER A 288 12.58 7.50 1.94
C SER A 288 11.61 6.33 1.68
N ILE A 289 11.61 5.31 2.54
CA ILE A 289 10.66 4.20 2.47
C ILE A 289 9.23 4.70 2.71
N TYR A 290 9.01 5.51 3.75
CA TYR A 290 7.69 6.09 4.01
C TYR A 290 7.30 7.15 2.97
N GLY A 291 8.27 7.91 2.43
CA GLY A 291 8.06 8.80 1.29
C GLY A 291 7.48 8.06 0.06
N LEU A 292 8.05 6.90 -0.27
CA LEU A 292 7.55 6.04 -1.35
C LEU A 292 6.08 5.66 -1.13
N TRP A 293 5.71 5.27 0.09
CA TRP A 293 4.33 4.87 0.38
C TRP A 293 3.37 6.05 0.44
N HIS A 294 3.79 7.22 0.89
CA HIS A 294 3.00 8.46 0.76
C HIS A 294 2.72 8.75 -0.72
N ASP A 295 3.73 8.68 -1.57
CA ASP A 295 3.57 8.88 -3.00
C ASP A 295 2.71 7.79 -3.65
N ALA A 296 2.81 6.53 -3.21
CA ALA A 296 1.95 5.45 -3.68
C ALA A 296 0.46 5.75 -3.40
N MET A 297 0.13 6.16 -2.17
CA MET A 297 -1.25 6.49 -1.80
C MET A 297 -1.79 7.67 -2.61
N ARG A 298 -0.98 8.70 -2.82
CA ARG A 298 -1.33 9.83 -3.70
C ARG A 298 -1.55 9.36 -5.14
N SER A 299 -0.71 8.46 -5.63
CA SER A 299 -0.70 8.02 -7.03
C SER A 299 -1.92 7.17 -7.41
N ILE A 300 -2.48 6.36 -6.49
CA ILE A 300 -3.64 5.48 -6.75
C ILE A 300 -4.78 6.25 -7.44
N LYS A 301 -5.07 7.48 -6.98
CA LYS A 301 -6.12 8.34 -7.56
C LYS A 301 -5.58 9.62 -8.19
N ARG A 302 -4.27 9.85 -8.17
CA ARG A 302 -3.63 11.11 -8.59
C ARG A 302 -4.28 12.34 -7.94
N GLN A 303 -4.53 12.23 -6.64
CA GLN A 303 -5.12 13.28 -5.80
C GLN A 303 -4.50 13.23 -4.40
N PRO A 304 -4.64 14.26 -3.56
CA PRO A 304 -4.24 14.19 -2.16
C PRO A 304 -4.85 12.96 -1.46
N PHE A 305 -4.18 12.48 -0.43
CA PHE A 305 -4.61 11.36 0.41
C PHE A 305 -4.78 11.81 1.87
N LEU A 306 -5.24 10.92 2.75
CA LEU A 306 -5.24 11.18 4.19
C LEU A 306 -4.30 10.20 4.92
N LEU A 307 -3.43 10.73 5.77
CA LEU A 307 -2.74 9.95 6.79
C LEU A 307 -3.72 9.73 7.94
N MET A 308 -4.31 8.54 8.00
CA MET A 308 -5.43 8.26 8.91
C MET A 308 -4.96 7.78 10.26
N GLU A 309 -3.84 7.04 10.29
CA GLU A 309 -3.21 6.64 11.53
C GLU A 309 -1.69 6.91 11.50
N SER A 310 -1.20 7.34 12.61
CA SER A 310 0.20 7.41 12.99
C SER A 310 0.30 7.36 14.51
N THR A 311 1.47 7.44 15.11
CA THR A 311 1.55 7.56 16.56
C THR A 311 2.32 8.80 16.98
N PRO A 312 1.85 9.53 18.00
CA PRO A 312 2.64 10.62 18.55
C PRO A 312 3.92 10.13 19.26
N SER A 313 3.94 8.90 19.76
CA SER A 313 5.10 8.31 20.46
C SER A 313 5.52 6.96 19.89
N THR A 314 4.99 5.86 20.38
CA THR A 314 5.40 4.49 20.05
C THR A 314 4.22 3.60 19.68
N ALA A 315 4.46 2.60 18.83
CA ALA A 315 3.52 1.50 18.58
C ALA A 315 3.94 0.28 19.42
N ASN A 316 3.02 -0.27 20.21
CA ASN A 316 3.34 -1.35 21.16
C ASN A 316 3.52 -2.74 20.52
N TRP A 317 3.10 -2.91 19.28
CA TRP A 317 3.20 -4.18 18.55
C TRP A 317 4.56 -4.39 17.85
N TRP A 318 5.45 -3.40 17.85
CA TRP A 318 6.84 -3.59 17.44
C TRP A 318 7.61 -4.42 18.48
N PRO A 319 8.57 -5.27 18.06
CA PRO A 319 9.41 -6.02 19.01
C PRO A 319 10.16 -5.13 20.00
N VAL A 320 10.55 -3.92 19.56
CA VAL A 320 11.16 -2.89 20.39
C VAL A 320 10.54 -1.54 20.02
N SER A 321 9.88 -0.92 20.99
CA SER A 321 9.18 0.36 20.81
C SER A 321 10.03 1.51 21.36
N LYS A 322 10.84 2.14 20.50
CA LYS A 322 11.66 3.31 20.87
C LYS A 322 10.84 4.59 20.80
N LEU A 323 10.98 5.45 21.82
CA LEU A 323 10.40 6.79 21.82
C LEU A 323 10.96 7.63 20.67
N LYS A 324 10.12 8.45 20.04
CA LYS A 324 10.57 9.49 19.11
C LYS A 324 11.43 10.53 19.84
N LYS A 325 12.52 10.97 19.20
CA LYS A 325 13.27 12.15 19.69
C LYS A 325 12.46 13.42 19.51
N PRO A 326 12.74 14.49 20.29
CA PRO A 326 12.16 15.81 20.02
C PRO A 326 12.31 16.19 18.55
N GLY A 327 11.23 16.66 17.94
CA GLY A 327 11.19 17.05 16.51
C GLY A 327 10.90 15.92 15.52
N GLN A 328 11.11 14.64 15.87
CA GLN A 328 10.82 13.53 14.95
C GLN A 328 9.34 13.38 14.63
N HIS A 329 8.45 13.63 15.58
CA HIS A 329 7.01 13.65 15.34
C HIS A 329 6.64 14.69 14.27
N ARG A 330 7.09 15.95 14.46
CA ARG A 330 6.83 17.03 13.51
C ARG A 330 7.42 16.74 12.12
N MET A 331 8.66 16.23 12.07
CA MET A 331 9.32 15.89 10.81
C MET A 331 8.52 14.82 10.03
N SER A 332 8.14 13.73 10.70
CA SER A 332 7.37 12.63 10.10
C SER A 332 6.00 13.09 9.60
N SER A 333 5.28 13.89 10.40
CA SER A 333 3.98 14.43 10.03
C SER A 333 4.08 15.41 8.84
N MET A 334 5.08 16.29 8.84
CA MET A 334 5.30 17.23 7.74
C MET A 334 5.77 16.53 6.47
N GLN A 335 6.47 15.41 6.56
CA GLN A 335 6.78 14.58 5.39
C GLN A 335 5.49 14.10 4.72
N ALA A 336 4.53 13.56 5.47
CA ALA A 336 3.25 13.14 4.90
C ALA A 336 2.54 14.29 4.17
N VAL A 337 2.47 15.48 4.80
CA VAL A 337 1.88 16.68 4.18
C VAL A 337 2.64 17.09 2.91
N ALA A 338 3.97 17.07 2.93
CA ALA A 338 4.79 17.41 1.77
C ALA A 338 4.61 16.44 0.59
N HIS A 339 4.23 15.18 0.86
CA HIS A 339 3.90 14.18 -0.15
C HIS A 339 2.40 14.19 -0.57
N GLY A 340 1.60 15.14 -0.07
CA GLY A 340 0.21 15.35 -0.49
C GLY A 340 -0.84 14.85 0.49
N SER A 341 -0.49 14.57 1.75
CA SER A 341 -1.51 14.28 2.76
C SER A 341 -2.27 15.54 3.18
N ASN A 342 -3.59 15.47 3.15
CA ASN A 342 -4.47 16.50 3.70
C ASN A 342 -4.86 16.22 5.17
N SER A 343 -4.12 15.35 5.85
CA SER A 343 -4.34 15.09 7.27
C SER A 343 -3.07 14.68 8.00
N VAL A 344 -3.09 14.86 9.33
CA VAL A 344 -2.22 14.19 10.28
C VAL A 344 -3.10 13.66 11.40
N GLN A 345 -3.31 12.35 11.41
CA GLN A 345 -4.16 11.70 12.39
C GLN A 345 -3.39 10.60 13.13
N TYR A 346 -3.90 10.24 14.30
CA TYR A 346 -3.21 9.39 15.25
C TYR A 346 -4.06 8.21 15.71
N PHE A 347 -3.49 7.05 15.81
CA PHE A 347 -3.95 6.02 16.71
C PHE A 347 -3.18 6.17 18.03
N GLN A 348 -3.82 6.60 19.16
CA GLN A 348 -5.20 7.05 19.26
C GLN A 348 -5.27 8.36 20.06
N PHE A 349 -6.45 8.97 20.17
CA PHE A 349 -6.57 10.20 20.96
C PHE A 349 -6.31 9.93 22.43
N ARG A 350 -7.09 9.03 23.08
CA ARG A 350 -6.88 8.63 24.49
C ARG A 350 -6.44 7.17 24.58
N LYS A 351 -5.36 6.93 25.29
CA LYS A 351 -4.78 5.60 25.50
C LYS A 351 -5.77 4.68 26.20
N SER A 352 -6.02 3.51 25.62
CA SER A 352 -6.87 2.48 26.19
C SER A 352 -6.37 2.00 27.56
N ARG A 353 -7.29 1.73 28.47
CA ARG A 353 -6.97 1.29 29.84
C ARG A 353 -6.51 -0.17 29.90
N GLY A 354 -6.92 -0.97 28.93
CA GLY A 354 -6.70 -2.41 28.90
C GLY A 354 -6.50 -2.95 27.49
N ALA A 355 -6.57 -4.27 27.35
CA ALA A 355 -6.45 -5.03 26.13
C ALA A 355 -5.10 -4.92 25.42
N PHE A 356 -5.05 -5.34 24.16
CA PHE A 356 -3.81 -5.49 23.38
C PHE A 356 -3.01 -4.18 23.26
N GLU A 357 -3.70 -3.06 23.08
CA GLU A 357 -3.08 -1.76 22.76
C GLU A 357 -3.00 -0.79 23.95
N LYS A 358 -3.11 -1.29 25.19
CA LYS A 358 -3.01 -0.43 26.39
C LYS A 358 -1.70 0.35 26.51
N PHE A 359 -0.64 -0.07 25.83
CA PHE A 359 0.65 0.63 25.78
C PHE A 359 0.94 1.29 24.46
N HIS A 360 0.01 1.27 23.50
CA HIS A 360 0.15 2.02 22.26
C HIS A 360 0.23 3.52 22.55
N GLY A 361 1.00 4.26 21.77
CA GLY A 361 1.08 5.70 21.87
C GLY A 361 -0.28 6.36 21.67
N ALA A 362 -0.50 7.48 22.36
CA ALA A 362 -1.73 8.25 22.26
C ALA A 362 -1.45 9.72 22.46
N VAL A 363 -2.38 10.59 22.06
CA VAL A 363 -2.31 12.04 22.33
C VAL A 363 -2.43 12.28 23.82
N VAL A 364 -3.39 11.62 24.46
CA VAL A 364 -3.60 11.66 25.92
C VAL A 364 -3.24 10.30 26.51
N ASP A 365 -2.20 10.24 27.30
CA ASP A 365 -1.75 9.01 27.96
C ASP A 365 -2.54 8.69 29.24
N HIS A 366 -2.12 7.65 29.97
CA HIS A 366 -2.78 7.23 31.21
C HIS A 366 -2.71 8.28 32.34
N GLN A 367 -1.77 9.23 32.28
CA GLN A 367 -1.71 10.33 33.24
C GLN A 367 -2.85 11.34 33.04
N GLY A 368 -3.32 11.47 31.77
CA GLY A 368 -4.50 12.25 31.42
C GLY A 368 -4.32 13.77 31.39
N GLY A 369 -3.08 14.27 31.54
CA GLY A 369 -2.76 15.71 31.51
C GLY A 369 -2.16 16.18 30.19
N THR A 370 -1.77 17.45 30.18
CA THR A 370 -1.17 18.12 29.01
C THR A 370 0.35 18.24 29.10
N GLU A 371 0.94 17.87 30.21
CA GLU A 371 2.38 18.01 30.49
C GLU A 371 3.27 17.08 29.68
N PRO A 372 2.83 15.85 29.27
CA PRO A 372 3.65 14.97 28.46
C PRO A 372 4.09 15.64 27.17
N ARG A 373 5.35 15.37 26.77
CA ARG A 373 5.93 15.92 25.54
C ARG A 373 5.12 15.56 24.31
N GLU A 374 4.59 14.35 24.27
CA GLU A 374 3.75 13.84 23.17
C GLU A 374 2.51 14.73 22.96
N PHE A 375 1.84 15.15 24.04
CA PHE A 375 0.72 16.08 23.94
C PHE A 375 1.17 17.44 23.39
N GLN A 376 2.30 17.95 23.87
CA GLN A 376 2.84 19.24 23.43
C GLN A 376 3.30 19.20 21.96
N ASP A 377 3.89 18.07 21.53
CA ASP A 377 4.28 17.85 20.13
C ASP A 377 3.03 17.83 19.21
N VAL A 378 1.94 17.18 19.60
CA VAL A 378 0.67 17.15 18.88
C VAL A 378 0.03 18.55 18.84
N LYS A 379 -0.03 19.27 19.98
CA LYS A 379 -0.52 20.64 20.03
C LYS A 379 0.24 21.57 19.07
N ALA A 380 1.56 21.51 19.09
CA ALA A 380 2.39 22.29 18.19
C ALA A 380 2.18 21.92 16.72
N MET A 381 1.88 20.64 16.43
CA MET A 381 1.55 20.17 15.08
C MET A 381 0.22 20.76 14.61
N GLY A 382 -0.83 20.73 15.43
CA GLY A 382 -2.12 21.33 15.11
C GLY A 382 -2.00 22.82 14.79
N GLN A 383 -1.28 23.59 15.59
CA GLN A 383 -0.98 25.01 15.33
C GLN A 383 -0.23 25.23 14.02
N LEU A 384 0.64 24.29 13.64
CA LEU A 384 1.36 24.37 12.36
C LEU A 384 0.41 24.12 11.20
N LEU A 385 -0.44 23.08 11.28
CA LEU A 385 -1.41 22.73 10.23
C LEU A 385 -2.39 23.89 9.97
N GLU A 386 -2.90 24.56 11.01
CA GLU A 386 -3.76 25.75 10.84
C GLU A 386 -3.06 26.85 10.03
N ARG A 387 -1.76 27.06 10.21
CA ARG A 387 -0.99 28.10 9.49
C ARG A 387 -0.71 27.76 8.03
N ILE A 388 -0.67 26.48 7.69
CA ILE A 388 -0.38 26.00 6.34
C ILE A 388 -1.61 25.44 5.61
N ASP A 389 -2.80 25.66 6.13
CA ASP A 389 -4.06 25.06 5.65
C ASP A 389 -4.30 25.25 4.13
N ALA A 390 -3.79 26.34 3.57
CA ALA A 390 -3.85 26.61 2.13
C ALA A 390 -3.20 25.51 1.27
N VAL A 391 -2.36 24.63 1.84
CA VAL A 391 -1.74 23.51 1.12
C VAL A 391 -2.77 22.50 0.59
N THR A 392 -3.97 22.44 1.18
CA THR A 392 -5.09 21.59 0.70
C THR A 392 -5.53 21.91 -0.73
N GLN A 393 -5.16 23.08 -1.26
CA GLN A 393 -5.43 23.50 -2.63
C GLN A 393 -4.28 23.21 -3.60
N SER A 394 -3.17 22.67 -3.11
CA SER A 394 -2.01 22.33 -3.93
C SER A 394 -2.14 20.94 -4.54
N ASP A 395 -1.39 20.71 -5.62
CA ASP A 395 -1.28 19.43 -6.29
C ASP A 395 0.18 19.07 -6.56
N VAL A 396 0.47 17.77 -6.70
CA VAL A 396 1.79 17.26 -7.02
C VAL A 396 1.78 16.75 -8.46
N HIS A 397 2.61 17.35 -9.31
CA HIS A 397 2.76 16.94 -10.71
C HIS A 397 4.10 16.25 -10.92
N ALA A 398 4.12 14.92 -10.81
CA ALA A 398 5.30 14.12 -11.06
C ALA A 398 5.55 13.96 -12.57
N GLN A 399 6.81 14.06 -12.99
CA GLN A 399 7.27 13.74 -14.36
C GLN A 399 7.97 12.39 -14.44
N VAL A 400 8.04 11.68 -13.32
CA VAL A 400 8.66 10.37 -13.16
C VAL A 400 7.61 9.39 -12.66
N ALA A 401 7.50 8.24 -13.31
CA ALA A 401 6.75 7.09 -12.81
C ALA A 401 7.73 5.98 -12.40
N LEU A 402 7.46 5.37 -11.24
CA LEU A 402 8.15 4.18 -10.77
C LEU A 402 7.13 3.04 -10.67
N VAL A 403 7.38 1.98 -11.38
CA VAL A 403 6.48 0.82 -11.42
C VAL A 403 6.67 0.01 -10.13
N PHE A 404 5.57 -0.18 -9.42
CA PHE A 404 5.41 -1.13 -8.33
C PHE A 404 4.11 -1.89 -8.55
N ASP A 405 4.20 -3.16 -8.90
CA ASP A 405 3.03 -4.01 -9.14
C ASP A 405 2.97 -5.16 -8.13
N TRP A 406 1.79 -5.35 -7.49
CA TRP A 406 1.58 -6.43 -6.52
C TRP A 406 1.64 -7.80 -7.16
N GLU A 407 1.12 -7.95 -8.38
CA GLU A 407 1.10 -9.24 -9.07
C GLU A 407 2.51 -9.65 -9.50
N ASN A 408 3.30 -8.70 -10.00
CA ASN A 408 4.72 -8.89 -10.23
C ASN A 408 5.48 -9.30 -8.96
N ARG A 409 5.17 -8.64 -7.83
CA ARG A 409 5.75 -9.00 -6.53
C ARG A 409 5.38 -10.42 -6.12
N TRP A 410 4.09 -10.79 -6.21
CA TRP A 410 3.64 -12.14 -5.84
C TRP A 410 4.29 -13.21 -6.70
N ALA A 411 4.40 -12.98 -8.01
CA ALA A 411 5.07 -13.89 -8.92
C ALA A 411 6.57 -14.05 -8.59
N ILE A 412 7.28 -12.96 -8.26
CA ILE A 412 8.68 -13.01 -7.82
C ILE A 412 8.83 -13.75 -6.48
N ASP A 413 7.93 -13.52 -5.52
CA ASP A 413 7.98 -14.16 -4.20
C ASP A 413 7.80 -15.68 -4.30
N ASP A 414 7.03 -16.17 -5.29
CA ASP A 414 6.80 -17.60 -5.55
C ASP A 414 7.85 -18.24 -6.49
N ALA A 415 8.54 -17.46 -7.32
CA ALA A 415 9.47 -17.96 -8.32
C ALA A 415 10.60 -18.81 -7.72
N GLN A 416 10.90 -19.97 -8.34
CA GLN A 416 12.01 -20.83 -7.99
C GLN A 416 13.22 -20.55 -8.90
N GLY A 417 14.15 -19.73 -8.42
CA GLY A 417 15.38 -19.37 -9.13
C GLY A 417 15.37 -17.98 -9.77
N PRO A 418 16.55 -17.44 -10.07
CA PRO A 418 17.87 -17.97 -9.71
C PRO A 418 18.18 -17.87 -8.21
N ARG A 419 17.40 -17.13 -7.40
CA ARG A 419 17.41 -17.11 -5.94
C ARG A 419 16.01 -17.47 -5.44
N ASN A 420 15.89 -18.55 -4.67
CA ASN A 420 14.59 -18.97 -4.10
C ASN A 420 14.20 -18.16 -2.86
N LYS A 421 15.14 -17.38 -2.31
CA LYS A 421 14.92 -16.44 -1.18
C LYS A 421 15.75 -15.20 -1.40
N GLY A 422 15.23 -14.06 -0.97
CA GLY A 422 15.96 -12.80 -1.04
C GLY A 422 16.11 -12.25 -2.45
N MET A 423 15.05 -12.28 -3.25
CA MET A 423 14.98 -11.61 -4.55
C MET A 423 14.99 -10.08 -4.43
N HIS A 424 14.59 -9.55 -3.28
CA HIS A 424 14.68 -8.15 -2.90
C HIS A 424 13.99 -7.16 -3.86
N TYR A 425 12.86 -7.55 -4.47
CA TYR A 425 12.11 -6.68 -5.41
C TYR A 425 11.78 -5.32 -4.79
N VAL A 426 11.26 -5.32 -3.57
CA VAL A 426 10.85 -4.09 -2.89
C VAL A 426 12.04 -3.20 -2.56
N GLU A 427 13.15 -3.78 -2.13
CA GLU A 427 14.39 -3.06 -1.86
C GLU A 427 14.96 -2.43 -3.14
N GLN A 428 14.80 -3.12 -4.27
CA GLN A 428 15.19 -2.60 -5.58
C GLN A 428 14.34 -1.38 -5.96
N VAL A 429 13.02 -1.47 -5.83
CA VAL A 429 12.11 -0.32 -6.03
C VAL A 429 12.50 0.85 -5.12
N GLN A 430 12.75 0.56 -3.83
CA GLN A 430 13.16 1.57 -2.84
C GLN A 430 14.50 2.21 -3.17
N ALA A 431 15.48 1.48 -3.76
CA ALA A 431 16.77 2.03 -4.12
C ALA A 431 16.64 3.08 -5.24
N HIS A 432 15.86 2.78 -6.28
CA HIS A 432 15.54 3.73 -7.34
C HIS A 432 14.80 4.96 -6.80
N TYR A 433 13.76 4.75 -6.01
CA TYR A 433 12.99 5.83 -5.40
C TYR A 433 13.84 6.74 -4.52
N ARG A 434 14.69 6.16 -3.65
CA ARG A 434 15.51 6.90 -2.68
C ARG A 434 16.45 7.89 -3.36
N ALA A 435 17.02 7.55 -4.50
CA ALA A 435 17.88 8.46 -5.24
C ALA A 435 17.12 9.71 -5.73
N LEU A 436 15.92 9.54 -6.27
CA LEU A 436 15.06 10.64 -6.72
C LEU A 436 14.53 11.47 -5.54
N TRP A 437 14.09 10.80 -4.48
CA TRP A 437 13.63 11.43 -3.24
C TRP A 437 14.71 12.32 -2.61
N ARG A 438 15.97 11.85 -2.56
CA ARG A 438 17.10 12.65 -2.07
C ARG A 438 17.38 13.88 -2.91
N MET A 439 16.98 13.90 -4.16
CA MET A 439 17.09 15.06 -5.06
C MET A 439 15.86 15.98 -5.01
N GLY A 440 14.84 15.66 -4.23
CA GLY A 440 13.59 16.41 -4.19
C GLY A 440 12.78 16.32 -5.49
N ILE A 441 12.88 15.21 -6.21
CA ILE A 441 12.13 14.94 -7.44
C ILE A 441 10.86 14.15 -7.07
N SER A 442 9.69 14.68 -7.44
CA SER A 442 8.42 14.01 -7.23
C SER A 442 8.28 12.79 -8.14
N VAL A 443 7.78 11.70 -7.57
CA VAL A 443 7.59 10.42 -8.26
C VAL A 443 6.16 9.94 -8.07
N ASP A 444 5.51 9.48 -9.14
CA ASP A 444 4.28 8.70 -9.02
C ASP A 444 4.61 7.21 -8.99
N ILE A 445 3.99 6.48 -8.08
CA ILE A 445 4.08 5.02 -8.02
C ILE A 445 2.90 4.48 -8.81
N VAL A 446 3.17 3.65 -9.80
CA VAL A 446 2.16 3.15 -10.75
C VAL A 446 2.23 1.64 -10.86
N ASP A 447 1.09 1.01 -11.13
CA ASP A 447 1.04 -0.39 -11.55
C ASP A 447 1.03 -0.50 -13.09
N GLU A 448 1.03 -1.72 -13.59
CA GLU A 448 1.03 -1.98 -15.05
C GLU A 448 -0.28 -1.61 -15.75
N GLU A 449 -1.38 -1.40 -15.02
CA GLU A 449 -2.63 -0.94 -15.61
C GLU A 449 -2.65 0.58 -15.87
N CYS A 450 -1.84 1.33 -15.17
CA CYS A 450 -1.80 2.78 -15.27
C CYS A 450 -1.40 3.28 -16.67
N ASP A 451 -1.89 4.48 -17.01
CA ASP A 451 -1.39 5.22 -18.16
C ASP A 451 -0.04 5.87 -17.81
N ILE A 452 0.98 5.55 -18.59
CA ILE A 452 2.35 6.05 -18.44
C ILE A 452 2.75 7.09 -19.48
N SER A 453 1.88 7.43 -20.42
CA SER A 453 2.21 8.27 -21.59
C SER A 453 2.60 9.71 -21.22
N GLY A 454 2.16 10.22 -20.06
CA GLY A 454 2.39 11.60 -19.62
C GLY A 454 3.72 11.85 -18.93
N TYR A 455 4.53 10.81 -18.67
CA TYR A 455 5.80 10.95 -17.94
C TYR A 455 6.98 11.20 -18.90
N LYS A 456 8.07 11.75 -18.37
CA LYS A 456 9.36 11.83 -19.07
C LYS A 456 10.23 10.60 -18.82
N LEU A 457 10.11 10.06 -17.61
CA LEU A 457 10.89 8.93 -17.15
C LEU A 457 9.98 7.87 -16.54
N VAL A 458 10.10 6.65 -17.02
CA VAL A 458 9.47 5.46 -16.44
C VAL A 458 10.56 4.52 -15.96
N ILE A 459 10.46 4.08 -14.72
CA ILE A 459 11.40 3.16 -14.09
C ILE A 459 10.65 1.89 -13.74
N ALA A 460 11.08 0.75 -14.27
CA ALA A 460 10.44 -0.56 -14.11
C ALA A 460 11.46 -1.58 -13.56
N PRO A 461 11.75 -1.56 -12.24
CA PRO A 461 12.72 -2.46 -11.65
C PRO A 461 12.17 -3.88 -11.59
N MET A 462 12.98 -4.87 -11.98
CA MET A 462 12.64 -6.30 -11.90
C MET A 462 11.20 -6.58 -12.37
N LEU A 463 10.83 -6.06 -13.53
CA LEU A 463 9.51 -6.27 -14.12
C LEU A 463 9.42 -7.70 -14.67
N TYR A 464 9.41 -8.68 -13.77
CA TYR A 464 9.47 -10.13 -14.02
C TYR A 464 8.24 -10.61 -14.78
N LEU A 465 7.07 -10.31 -14.22
CA LEU A 465 5.78 -10.61 -14.83
C LEU A 465 5.31 -9.40 -15.64
N LEU A 466 4.99 -9.62 -16.90
CA LEU A 466 4.36 -8.61 -17.75
C LEU A 466 2.86 -8.90 -17.86
N ARG A 467 2.06 -7.98 -17.35
CA ARG A 467 0.60 -8.05 -17.53
C ARG A 467 0.23 -7.69 -18.96
N GLU A 468 -0.82 -8.32 -19.47
CA GLU A 468 -1.26 -8.19 -20.86
C GLU A 468 -1.37 -6.71 -21.29
N GLY A 469 -0.67 -6.36 -22.35
CA GLY A 469 -0.67 -5.04 -22.98
C GLY A 469 0.25 -4.00 -22.32
N PHE A 470 0.92 -4.30 -21.24
CA PHE A 470 1.85 -3.34 -20.64
C PHE A 470 3.13 -3.19 -21.45
N GLU A 471 3.61 -4.27 -22.07
CA GLU A 471 4.73 -4.25 -23.00
C GLU A 471 4.50 -3.28 -24.17
N GLU A 472 3.28 -3.22 -24.69
CA GLU A 472 2.92 -2.28 -25.76
C GLU A 472 2.91 -0.82 -25.27
N LYS A 473 2.45 -0.58 -24.02
CA LYS A 473 2.56 0.76 -23.41
C LYS A 473 4.02 1.18 -23.28
N LEU A 474 4.92 0.28 -22.83
CA LEU A 474 6.36 0.56 -22.69
C LEU A 474 7.01 0.86 -24.06
N LYS A 475 6.72 0.06 -25.09
CA LYS A 475 7.21 0.28 -26.46
C LYS A 475 6.74 1.63 -27.00
N ALA A 476 5.45 1.92 -26.90
CA ALA A 476 4.88 3.19 -27.35
C ALA A 476 5.45 4.39 -26.60
N PHE A 477 5.67 4.27 -25.28
CA PHE A 477 6.26 5.30 -24.46
C PHE A 477 7.66 5.68 -24.94
N VAL A 478 8.53 4.69 -25.18
CA VAL A 478 9.89 4.94 -25.66
C VAL A 478 9.89 5.43 -27.10
N ASP A 479 9.09 4.82 -27.99
CA ASP A 479 8.99 5.25 -29.40
C ASP A 479 8.60 6.73 -29.54
N GLN A 480 7.76 7.24 -28.64
CA GLN A 480 7.31 8.63 -28.64
C GLN A 480 8.31 9.61 -27.99
N GLY A 481 9.38 9.15 -27.40
CA GLY A 481 10.45 10.00 -26.84
C GLY A 481 10.63 9.90 -25.33
N GLY A 482 9.94 8.97 -24.67
CA GLY A 482 10.12 8.68 -23.26
C GLY A 482 11.45 8.01 -22.95
N THR A 483 11.90 8.17 -21.72
CA THR A 483 13.07 7.44 -21.18
C THR A 483 12.59 6.30 -20.29
N LEU A 484 12.98 5.07 -20.61
CA LEU A 484 12.65 3.86 -19.84
C LEU A 484 13.90 3.33 -19.14
N ILE A 485 13.75 2.92 -17.88
CA ILE A 485 14.77 2.16 -17.16
C ILE A 485 14.19 0.81 -16.81
N GLY A 486 14.78 -0.26 -17.35
CA GLY A 486 14.57 -1.65 -16.95
C GLY A 486 15.81 -2.17 -16.20
N THR A 487 15.60 -3.23 -15.46
CA THR A 487 16.71 -3.88 -14.74
C THR A 487 16.76 -5.38 -15.05
N TYR A 488 17.78 -6.05 -14.54
CA TYR A 488 17.80 -7.50 -14.54
C TYR A 488 16.43 -8.08 -14.14
N HIS A 489 16.15 -9.29 -14.53
CA HIS A 489 14.89 -10.00 -14.23
C HIS A 489 13.65 -9.32 -14.83
N THR A 490 13.79 -8.61 -15.96
CA THR A 490 12.67 -7.96 -16.66
C THR A 490 12.16 -8.84 -17.79
N GLY A 491 10.81 -8.97 -17.93
CA GLY A 491 10.14 -9.64 -19.03
C GLY A 491 10.44 -11.14 -19.11
N ILE A 492 10.42 -11.81 -17.95
CA ILE A 492 10.69 -13.24 -17.87
C ILE A 492 9.42 -14.05 -18.17
N VAL A 493 8.28 -13.66 -17.57
CA VAL A 493 7.01 -14.37 -17.68
C VAL A 493 5.87 -13.44 -18.12
N ASN A 494 4.84 -14.04 -18.70
CA ASN A 494 3.60 -13.37 -19.06
C ASN A 494 2.60 -13.31 -17.88
N ASP A 495 1.40 -12.82 -18.11
CA ASP A 495 0.32 -12.68 -17.12
C ASP A 495 -0.13 -14.01 -16.47
N CYS A 496 0.22 -15.14 -17.06
CA CYS A 496 -0.02 -16.49 -16.53
C CYS A 496 1.23 -17.12 -15.90
N ASP A 497 2.25 -16.31 -15.56
CA ASP A 497 3.53 -16.78 -15.00
C ASP A 497 4.24 -17.82 -15.91
N LEU A 498 3.98 -17.78 -17.22
CA LEU A 498 4.64 -18.63 -18.20
C LEU A 498 5.80 -17.89 -18.83
N THR A 499 6.97 -18.52 -18.83
CA THR A 499 8.19 -17.96 -19.42
C THR A 499 8.02 -17.67 -20.91
N TYR A 500 8.50 -16.48 -21.34
CA TYR A 500 8.53 -16.15 -22.76
C TYR A 500 9.51 -17.04 -23.50
N LEU A 501 9.04 -17.63 -24.61
CA LEU A 501 9.90 -18.38 -25.53
C LEU A 501 10.62 -17.41 -26.48
N GLY A 502 11.87 -17.71 -26.82
CA GLY A 502 12.69 -16.89 -27.71
C GLY A 502 13.68 -15.96 -26.99
N GLY A 503 13.71 -15.99 -25.67
CA GLY A 503 14.68 -15.25 -24.83
C GLY A 503 14.11 -14.05 -24.09
N TRP A 504 14.95 -13.43 -23.30
CA TRP A 504 14.61 -12.32 -22.39
C TRP A 504 15.42 -11.06 -22.69
N PRO A 505 14.88 -9.86 -22.40
CA PRO A 505 13.51 -9.53 -22.00
C PRO A 505 12.48 -9.92 -23.07
N GLY A 506 11.42 -10.65 -22.67
CA GLY A 506 10.39 -11.17 -23.58
C GLY A 506 9.48 -10.07 -24.18
N ALA A 507 8.44 -10.50 -24.89
CA ALA A 507 7.39 -9.65 -25.44
C ALA A 507 7.90 -8.49 -26.34
N GLY A 508 9.03 -8.69 -27.04
CA GLY A 508 9.65 -7.67 -27.91
C GLY A 508 10.45 -6.60 -27.16
N LEU A 509 10.61 -6.70 -25.86
CA LEU A 509 11.41 -5.73 -25.08
C LEU A 509 12.92 -5.86 -25.34
N MET A 510 13.40 -7.00 -25.91
CA MET A 510 14.79 -7.10 -26.41
C MET A 510 15.13 -5.99 -27.40
N GLU A 511 14.22 -5.64 -28.30
CA GLU A 511 14.42 -4.57 -29.26
C GLU A 511 14.45 -3.19 -28.59
N VAL A 512 13.58 -2.99 -27.60
CA VAL A 512 13.50 -1.72 -26.86
C VAL A 512 14.80 -1.47 -26.07
N PHE A 513 15.29 -2.47 -25.34
CA PHE A 513 16.52 -2.36 -24.56
C PHE A 513 17.78 -2.58 -25.40
N GLY A 514 17.67 -3.13 -26.61
CA GLY A 514 18.80 -3.46 -27.46
C GLY A 514 19.75 -4.49 -26.86
N VAL A 515 19.21 -5.41 -26.04
CA VAL A 515 19.97 -6.47 -25.37
C VAL A 515 19.18 -7.77 -25.36
N TRP A 516 19.86 -8.90 -25.31
CA TRP A 516 19.28 -10.17 -24.87
C TRP A 516 20.02 -10.70 -23.66
N ASN A 517 19.34 -11.40 -22.78
CA ASN A 517 19.87 -11.97 -21.56
C ASN A 517 20.13 -13.47 -21.77
N GLU A 518 21.39 -13.89 -21.68
CA GLU A 518 21.78 -15.29 -21.79
C GLU A 518 21.41 -16.09 -20.54
N ASN A 519 21.71 -15.55 -19.39
CA ASN A 519 21.49 -16.18 -18.09
C ASN A 519 21.57 -15.14 -16.96
N ILE A 520 21.20 -15.56 -15.76
CA ILE A 520 21.31 -14.73 -14.56
C ILE A 520 22.11 -15.50 -13.52
N ASP A 521 23.27 -15.00 -13.16
CA ASP A 521 24.09 -15.55 -12.09
C ASP A 521 23.61 -15.02 -10.74
N ALA A 522 23.54 -15.90 -9.73
CA ALA A 522 23.13 -15.58 -8.38
C ALA A 522 24.33 -15.54 -7.44
N LEU A 523 24.53 -14.43 -6.77
CA LEU A 523 25.59 -14.26 -5.77
C LEU A 523 25.13 -14.76 -4.39
N TRP A 524 26.02 -15.36 -3.61
CA TRP A 524 25.75 -15.64 -2.19
C TRP A 524 25.56 -14.33 -1.41
N ASP A 525 24.95 -14.40 -0.24
CA ASP A 525 24.61 -13.19 0.54
C ASP A 525 25.83 -12.33 0.89
N GLU A 526 27.01 -12.91 1.05
CA GLU A 526 28.28 -12.22 1.30
C GLU A 526 29.07 -11.90 0.04
N GLU A 527 28.69 -12.45 -1.12
CA GLU A 527 29.37 -12.18 -2.38
C GLU A 527 28.98 -10.82 -2.95
N ARG A 528 29.95 -10.22 -3.63
CA ARG A 528 29.79 -8.96 -4.34
C ARG A 528 30.49 -9.05 -5.68
N ASN A 529 29.89 -8.40 -6.67
CA ASN A 529 30.57 -8.03 -7.90
C ASN A 529 30.72 -6.52 -7.92
N THR A 530 31.25 -5.95 -9.00
CA THR A 530 31.32 -4.53 -9.20
C THR A 530 30.79 -4.14 -10.56
N LEU A 531 30.13 -2.99 -10.63
CA LEU A 531 29.74 -2.29 -11.84
C LEU A 531 30.74 -1.17 -12.11
N GLN A 532 31.50 -1.28 -13.19
CA GLN A 532 32.47 -0.29 -13.63
C GLN A 532 31.85 0.68 -14.62
N VAL A 533 31.78 1.97 -14.31
CA VAL A 533 31.22 3.01 -15.17
C VAL A 533 32.26 4.12 -15.34
N GLY A 534 32.99 4.13 -16.46
CA GLY A 534 34.12 4.99 -16.64
C GLY A 534 35.21 4.71 -15.59
N GLU A 535 35.59 5.73 -14.80
CA GLU A 535 36.55 5.58 -13.70
C GLU A 535 35.89 5.17 -12.36
N ALA A 536 34.55 5.21 -12.27
CA ALA A 536 33.80 4.85 -11.06
C ALA A 536 33.56 3.34 -10.98
N SER A 537 33.56 2.82 -9.74
CA SER A 537 33.28 1.41 -9.42
C SER A 537 32.27 1.35 -8.30
N TYR A 538 31.20 0.62 -8.53
CA TYR A 538 30.09 0.47 -7.58
C TYR A 538 29.91 -1.01 -7.21
N GLU A 539 29.67 -1.29 -5.94
CA GLU A 539 29.38 -2.65 -5.48
C GLU A 539 28.02 -3.11 -6.00
N THR A 540 27.93 -4.39 -6.41
CA THR A 540 26.69 -5.04 -6.81
C THR A 540 26.49 -6.34 -6.06
N LYS A 541 25.25 -6.77 -5.91
CA LYS A 541 24.85 -7.95 -5.12
C LYS A 541 23.66 -8.67 -5.74
N ASP A 542 23.30 -9.76 -5.14
CA ASP A 542 22.12 -10.60 -5.38
C ASP A 542 22.13 -11.31 -6.73
N LEU A 543 22.00 -10.58 -7.84
CA LEU A 543 21.88 -11.12 -9.19
C LEU A 543 22.74 -10.32 -10.18
N CYS A 544 23.40 -11.04 -11.10
CA CYS A 544 24.14 -10.50 -12.23
C CYS A 544 23.58 -11.11 -13.53
N ALA A 545 22.85 -10.33 -14.32
CA ALA A 545 22.36 -10.77 -15.62
C ALA A 545 23.48 -10.70 -16.66
N LEU A 546 23.69 -11.80 -17.38
CA LEU A 546 24.65 -11.89 -18.48
C LEU A 546 23.99 -11.40 -19.76
N ILE A 547 24.12 -10.11 -20.03
CA ILE A 547 23.47 -9.46 -21.16
C ILE A 547 24.41 -9.24 -22.34
N HIS A 548 23.90 -9.47 -23.55
CA HIS A 548 24.61 -9.25 -24.80
C HIS A 548 23.96 -8.10 -25.58
N PRO A 549 24.69 -7.00 -25.83
CA PRO A 549 24.16 -5.88 -26.61
C PRO A 549 23.81 -6.28 -28.05
N GLN A 550 22.61 -5.89 -28.49
CA GLN A 550 22.11 -5.99 -29.85
C GLN A 550 21.72 -4.59 -30.36
N GLY A 551 22.70 -3.73 -30.47
CA GLY A 551 22.52 -2.34 -30.85
C GLY A 551 22.65 -1.37 -29.68
N ALA A 552 22.48 -1.78 -28.44
CA ALA A 552 22.66 -0.94 -27.28
C ALA A 552 24.14 -0.55 -27.09
N GLN A 553 24.37 0.69 -26.66
CA GLN A 553 25.67 1.18 -26.22
C GLN A 553 25.96 0.68 -24.80
N VAL A 554 27.13 0.09 -24.59
CA VAL A 554 27.62 -0.28 -23.25
C VAL A 554 28.13 0.96 -22.52
N LEU A 555 27.58 1.23 -21.35
CA LEU A 555 27.98 2.32 -20.45
C LEU A 555 28.78 1.83 -19.24
N GLY A 556 28.59 0.56 -18.85
CA GLY A 556 29.29 -0.05 -17.73
C GLY A 556 29.42 -1.56 -17.90
N THR A 557 30.44 -2.12 -17.24
CA THR A 557 30.78 -3.55 -17.32
C THR A 557 30.96 -4.16 -15.94
N TYR A 558 30.87 -5.48 -15.84
CA TYR A 558 31.22 -6.22 -14.61
C TYR A 558 32.72 -6.17 -14.36
N GLY A 559 33.12 -6.01 -13.10
CA GLY A 559 34.54 -5.92 -12.72
C GLY A 559 35.16 -7.21 -12.22
N GLN A 560 34.34 -8.25 -11.92
CA GLN A 560 34.80 -9.49 -11.31
C GLN A 560 34.12 -10.70 -11.97
N ASP A 561 34.54 -11.92 -11.53
CA ASP A 561 34.07 -13.21 -11.97
C ASP A 561 34.45 -13.57 -13.42
N PHE A 562 33.94 -14.73 -13.93
CA PHE A 562 34.23 -15.24 -15.26
C PHE A 562 33.65 -14.34 -16.39
N TYR A 563 32.67 -13.51 -16.04
CA TYR A 563 32.04 -12.51 -16.94
C TYR A 563 32.60 -11.09 -16.74
N LYS A 564 33.78 -10.95 -16.13
CA LYS A 564 34.47 -9.67 -16.03
C LYS A 564 34.66 -9.02 -17.40
N GLY A 565 34.23 -7.78 -17.53
CA GLY A 565 34.30 -7.02 -18.77
C GLY A 565 33.05 -7.12 -19.65
N GLU A 566 32.13 -8.04 -19.34
CA GLU A 566 30.83 -8.12 -20.01
C GLU A 566 29.93 -6.95 -19.62
N ALA A 567 28.94 -6.65 -20.48
CA ALA A 567 28.04 -5.53 -20.29
C ALA A 567 27.19 -5.68 -19.01
N ALA A 568 27.09 -4.60 -18.22
CA ALA A 568 26.31 -4.55 -16.99
C ALA A 568 25.41 -3.32 -16.89
N LEU A 569 25.68 -2.30 -17.72
CA LEU A 569 24.81 -1.14 -17.90
C LEU A 569 24.82 -0.75 -19.37
N THR A 570 23.64 -0.63 -19.97
CA THR A 570 23.51 -0.25 -21.38
C THR A 570 22.47 0.85 -21.58
N VAL A 571 22.52 1.53 -22.74
CA VAL A 571 21.47 2.41 -23.24
C VAL A 571 21.21 2.11 -24.70
N ASN A 572 19.96 2.02 -25.09
CA ASN A 572 19.52 1.84 -26.45
C ASN A 572 18.63 2.99 -26.92
N GLN A 573 18.80 3.40 -28.18
CA GLN A 573 17.88 4.31 -28.85
C GLN A 573 16.75 3.49 -29.49
N TYR A 574 15.51 3.77 -29.12
CA TYR A 574 14.34 3.13 -29.71
C TYR A 574 13.31 4.20 -30.09
N GLY A 575 12.95 4.27 -31.37
CA GLY A 575 12.15 5.39 -31.87
C GLY A 575 12.77 6.74 -31.55
N LYS A 576 12.03 7.62 -30.87
CA LYS A 576 12.49 8.95 -30.46
C LYS A 576 13.08 8.98 -29.04
N GLY A 577 12.89 7.93 -28.26
CA GLY A 577 13.31 7.82 -26.87
C GLY A 577 14.48 6.88 -26.65
N GLN A 578 14.76 6.60 -25.41
CA GLN A 578 15.88 5.74 -25.03
C GLN A 578 15.51 4.81 -23.87
N ALA A 579 16.12 3.63 -23.86
CA ALA A 579 15.92 2.64 -22.83
C ALA A 579 17.26 2.22 -22.21
N TYR A 580 17.37 2.34 -20.89
CA TYR A 580 18.50 1.87 -20.10
C TYR A 580 18.21 0.49 -19.53
N TYR A 581 19.23 -0.37 -19.50
CA TYR A 581 19.14 -1.67 -18.82
C TYR A 581 20.26 -1.80 -17.79
N ILE A 582 19.88 -2.03 -16.52
CA ILE A 582 20.78 -2.19 -15.39
C ILE A 582 20.81 -3.67 -15.02
N ALA A 583 21.92 -4.36 -15.27
CA ALA A 583 21.98 -5.81 -15.24
C ALA A 583 22.24 -6.41 -13.84
N SER A 584 22.34 -5.58 -12.78
CA SER A 584 22.59 -6.05 -11.41
C SER A 584 22.08 -5.04 -10.37
N PHE A 585 21.88 -5.51 -9.12
CA PHE A 585 21.52 -4.63 -8.01
C PHE A 585 22.76 -3.90 -7.48
N ALA A 586 22.88 -2.62 -7.78
CA ALA A 586 24.00 -1.79 -7.35
C ALA A 586 23.74 -1.09 -6.00
N GLU A 587 24.80 -0.61 -5.38
CA GLU A 587 24.72 0.20 -4.15
C GLU A 587 24.07 1.57 -4.36
N ASP A 588 23.61 2.20 -3.27
CA ASP A 588 22.88 3.47 -3.30
C ASP A 588 23.62 4.62 -4.01
N SER A 589 24.95 4.64 -3.94
CA SER A 589 25.80 5.65 -4.60
C SER A 589 25.66 5.61 -6.13
N PHE A 590 25.57 4.41 -6.71
CA PHE A 590 25.32 4.26 -8.15
C PHE A 590 24.01 4.92 -8.57
N TYR A 591 22.92 4.61 -7.87
CA TYR A 591 21.60 5.18 -8.23
C TYR A 591 21.61 6.71 -8.09
N LEU A 592 22.27 7.26 -7.08
CA LEU A 592 22.35 8.69 -6.90
C LEU A 592 23.10 9.36 -8.06
N ASP A 593 24.28 8.85 -8.43
CA ASP A 593 25.10 9.40 -9.51
C ASP A 593 24.39 9.25 -10.86
N PHE A 594 23.81 8.08 -11.11
CA PHE A 594 23.06 7.78 -12.33
C PHE A 594 21.86 8.71 -12.52
N TYR A 595 21.02 8.85 -11.49
CA TYR A 595 19.83 9.72 -11.59
C TYR A 595 20.18 11.20 -11.51
N GLN A 596 21.27 11.60 -10.88
CA GLN A 596 21.71 12.99 -10.89
C GLN A 596 22.05 13.45 -12.32
N LYS A 597 22.74 12.61 -13.07
CA LYS A 597 23.04 12.85 -14.49
C LYS A 597 21.75 12.86 -15.32
N LEU A 598 20.94 11.82 -15.21
CA LEU A 598 19.73 11.66 -16.00
C LEU A 598 18.68 12.75 -15.72
N ALA A 599 18.52 13.17 -14.46
CA ALA A 599 17.64 14.26 -14.08
C ALA A 599 18.06 15.60 -14.69
N GLY A 600 19.36 15.83 -14.86
CA GLY A 600 19.90 16.98 -15.58
C GLY A 600 19.57 16.94 -17.07
N GLU A 601 19.80 15.79 -17.72
CA GLU A 601 19.51 15.57 -19.15
C GLU A 601 18.03 15.74 -19.48
N LEU A 602 17.13 15.22 -18.62
CA LEU A 602 15.68 15.30 -18.78
C LEU A 602 15.06 16.60 -18.25
N ALA A 603 15.86 17.48 -17.65
CA ALA A 603 15.42 18.69 -16.96
C ALA A 603 14.22 18.40 -16.02
N LEU A 604 14.39 17.39 -15.13
CA LEU A 604 13.37 17.04 -14.15
C LEU A 604 13.26 18.13 -13.08
N PRO A 605 12.03 18.55 -12.72
CA PRO A 605 11.82 19.56 -11.70
C PRO A 605 12.22 19.03 -10.32
N ARG A 606 12.84 19.89 -9.51
CA ARG A 606 13.16 19.62 -8.11
C ARG A 606 12.35 20.54 -7.21
N ALA A 607 11.93 20.04 -6.07
CA ALA A 607 11.19 20.83 -5.09
C ALA A 607 11.99 22.06 -4.61
N LEU A 608 13.33 21.91 -4.50
CA LEU A 608 14.25 22.99 -4.20
C LEU A 608 15.43 22.95 -5.17
N PRO A 609 15.93 24.11 -5.67
CA PRO A 609 17.06 24.17 -6.59
C PRO A 609 18.36 23.57 -6.02
N GLN A 610 18.54 23.71 -4.71
CA GLN A 610 19.66 23.10 -3.97
C GLN A 610 19.10 22.57 -2.65
N LEU A 611 19.25 21.27 -2.43
CA LEU A 611 19.07 20.67 -1.11
C LEU A 611 20.41 20.77 -0.36
N PRO A 612 20.39 21.06 0.96
CA PRO A 612 21.59 20.95 1.75
C PRO A 612 22.20 19.55 1.61
N PRO A 613 23.54 19.38 1.62
CA PRO A 613 24.16 18.06 1.51
C PRO A 613 23.70 17.05 2.56
N GLU A 614 23.24 17.57 3.72
CA GLU A 614 22.68 16.79 4.84
C GLU A 614 21.16 16.93 4.94
N GLY A 615 20.51 17.49 3.93
CA GLY A 615 19.13 17.99 3.97
C GLY A 615 18.05 16.95 3.72
N VAL A 616 18.30 15.71 4.14
CA VAL A 616 17.28 14.67 4.13
C VAL A 616 17.26 13.92 5.47
#